data_0a31fce8487f3afe50f240b8edbb0de1
#
_entry.id   0a31fce8487f3afe50f240b8edbb0de1
#
_cell.length_a   1.000
_cell.length_b   1.000
_cell.length_c   1.000
_cell.angle_alpha   90.00
_cell.angle_beta   90.00
_cell.angle_gamma   90.00
#
_symmetry.space_group_name_H-M   'P 1'
#
loop_
_entity.id
_entity.type
_entity.pdbx_description
1 polymer ?
#
loop_
_entity_poly.entity_id
_entity_poly.type
_entity_poly.pdbx_seq_one_letter_code
_entity_poly.pdbx_strand_id
1 'polypeptide(L)' 'MSHQTQTLHQKLQQHEKDIIVSELNHDRMMYKTAEALGIRYCTLWRKMRKHGISGL' A
#
# COMPACT_ATOMS: atom_id res chain seq x y z
N MET A 1 1.89 -4.75 27.43
CA MET A 1 1.86 -4.46 27.08
C MET A 1 1.43 -4.15 26.50
N SER A 2 1.30 -3.97 26.36
CA SER A 2 1.08 -3.64 25.63
C SER A 2 0.23 -2.88 25.36
N HIS A 3 0.29 -1.92 25.06
CA HIS A 3 -0.47 -1.13 24.78
C HIS A 3 -0.50 -0.95 23.50
N GLN A 4 -1.13 -1.53 22.80
CA GLN A 4 -1.35 -1.34 21.55
C GLN A 4 -2.34 -0.38 21.41
N THR A 5 -2.06 0.77 20.80
CA THR A 5 -2.99 1.81 20.48
C THR A 5 -3.66 1.59 19.13
N GLN A 6 -3.16 0.65 18.35
CA GLN A 6 -3.74 0.32 17.06
C GLN A 6 -4.36 -1.05 17.05
N THR A 7 -5.50 -1.19 16.38
CA THR A 7 -6.15 -2.48 16.22
C THR A 7 -5.41 -3.29 15.16
N LEU A 8 -5.73 -4.57 15.08
CA LEU A 8 -5.17 -5.43 14.04
C LEU A 8 -5.46 -4.84 12.65
N HIS A 9 -6.68 -4.35 12.44
CA HIS A 9 -7.05 -3.77 11.16
C HIS A 9 -6.15 -2.58 10.82
N GLN A 10 -5.91 -1.70 11.78
CA GLN A 10 -5.06 -0.53 11.57
C GLN A 10 -3.63 -0.91 11.27
N LYS A 11 -3.13 -1.93 11.94
CA LYS A 11 -1.77 -2.41 11.69
C LYS A 11 -1.64 -3.01 10.30
N LEU A 12 -2.64 -3.75 9.87
CA LEU A 12 -2.63 -4.33 8.54
C LEU A 12 -2.70 -3.25 7.46
N GLN A 13 -3.49 -2.20 7.72
CA GLN A 13 -3.58 -1.08 6.78
C GLN A 13 -2.24 -0.36 6.67
N GLN A 14 -1.58 -0.14 7.78
CA GLN A 14 -0.28 0.53 7.78
C GLN A 14 0.75 -0.33 7.04
N HIS A 15 0.74 -1.62 7.27
CA HIS A 15 1.66 -2.53 6.62
C HIS A 15 1.42 -2.55 5.10
N GLU A 16 0.16 -2.56 4.69
CA GLU A 16 -0.20 -2.51 3.28
C GLU A 16 0.31 -1.23 2.64
N LYS A 17 0.13 -0.10 3.32
CA LYS A 17 0.62 1.19 2.84
C LYS A 17 2.14 1.15 2.66
N ASP A 18 2.84 0.62 3.64
CA ASP A 18 4.30 0.56 3.60
C ASP A 18 4.79 -0.29 2.41
N ILE A 19 4.11 -1.39 2.16
CA ILE A 19 4.46 -2.25 1.03
C ILE A 19 4.27 -1.51 -0.28
N ILE A 20 3.14 -0.83 -0.45
CA ILE A 20 2.85 -0.09 -1.68
C ILE A 20 3.87 1.01 -1.89
N VAL A 21 4.16 1.78 -0.85
CA VAL A 21 5.12 2.88 -0.94
C VAL A 21 6.50 2.35 -1.31
N SER A 22 6.90 1.25 -0.71
CA SER A 22 8.18 0.63 -0.98
C SER A 22 8.29 0.21 -2.45
N GLU A 23 7.25 -0.41 -2.99
CA GLU A 23 7.26 -0.83 -4.38
C GLU A 23 7.25 0.35 -5.35
N LEU A 24 6.53 1.40 -5.02
CA LEU A 24 6.51 2.61 -5.84
C LEU A 24 7.86 3.30 -5.84
N ASN A 25 8.58 3.24 -4.74
CA ASN A 25 9.93 3.81 -4.68
C ASN A 25 10.90 2.99 -5.52
N HIS A 26 10.66 1.69 -5.61
CA HIS A 26 11.50 0.81 -6.39
C HIS A 26 11.24 0.97 -7.89
N ASP A 27 9.96 1.05 -8.27
CA ASP A 27 9.57 1.23 -9.66
C ASP A 27 8.34 2.12 -9.69
N ARG A 28 8.46 3.29 -10.28
CA ARG A 28 7.39 4.29 -10.27
C ARG A 28 6.26 3.98 -11.22
N MET A 29 6.39 2.97 -12.06
CA MET A 29 5.32 2.63 -12.97
C MET A 29 4.27 1.83 -12.23
N MET A 30 3.07 2.39 -12.14
CA MET A 30 2.00 1.81 -11.35
C MET A 30 1.63 0.39 -11.80
N TYR A 31 1.61 0.14 -13.11
CA TYR A 31 1.23 -1.19 -13.57
C TYR A 31 2.29 -2.23 -13.19
N LYS A 32 3.56 -1.83 -13.15
CA LYS A 32 4.61 -2.73 -12.70
C LYS A 32 4.54 -2.98 -11.19
N THR A 33 4.17 -1.95 -10.45
CA THR A 33 3.95 -2.09 -9.01
C THR A 33 2.79 -3.05 -8.76
N ALA A 34 1.70 -2.91 -9.50
CA ALA A 34 0.56 -3.80 -9.36
C ALA A 34 0.95 -5.23 -9.68
N GLU A 35 1.74 -5.43 -10.73
CA GLU A 35 2.20 -6.74 -11.12
C GLU A 35 3.08 -7.35 -10.02
N ALA A 36 4.00 -6.57 -9.48
CA ALA A 36 4.89 -7.03 -8.42
C ALA A 36 4.12 -7.43 -7.17
N LEU A 37 3.01 -6.75 -6.90
CA LEU A 37 2.17 -7.04 -5.75
C LEU A 37 1.10 -8.09 -6.02
N GLY A 38 1.01 -8.55 -7.26
CA GLY A 38 0.03 -9.56 -7.62
C GLY A 38 -1.41 -9.09 -7.59
N ILE A 39 -1.63 -7.80 -7.85
CA ILE A 39 -2.98 -7.24 -7.87
C ILE A 39 -3.21 -6.51 -9.19
N ARG A 40 -4.47 -6.19 -9.45
CA ARG A 40 -4.81 -5.46 -10.66
C ARG A 40 -4.46 -3.99 -10.52
N TYR A 41 -4.21 -3.34 -11.64
CA TYR A 41 -3.91 -1.92 -11.66
C TYR A 41 -4.99 -1.09 -10.96
N CYS A 42 -6.25 -1.36 -11.25
CA CYS A 42 -7.34 -0.60 -10.64
C CYS A 42 -7.43 -0.84 -9.13
N THR A 43 -7.10 -2.05 -8.69
CA THR A 43 -7.06 -2.36 -7.27
C THR A 43 -5.95 -1.57 -6.58
N LEU A 44 -4.78 -1.50 -7.21
CA LEU A 44 -3.68 -0.70 -6.69
C LEU A 44 -4.09 0.76 -6.56
N TRP A 45 -4.73 1.29 -7.60
CA TRP A 45 -5.14 2.69 -7.62
C TRP A 45 -6.11 3.00 -6.48
N ARG A 46 -7.08 2.11 -6.25
CA ARG A 46 -8.02 2.28 -5.14
C ARG A 46 -7.32 2.27 -3.80
N LYS A 47 -6.38 1.35 -3.63
CA LYS A 47 -5.65 1.24 -2.38
C LYS A 47 -4.78 2.48 -2.16
N MET A 48 -4.18 2.99 -3.19
CA MET A 48 -3.39 4.20 -3.09
C MET A 48 -4.25 5.39 -2.66
N ARG A 49 -5.44 5.52 -3.24
CA ARG A 49 -6.35 6.57 -2.83
C ARG A 49 -6.79 6.42 -1.39
N LYS A 50 -7.08 5.18 -1.00
CA LYS A 50 -7.50 4.89 0.36
C LYS A 50 -6.43 5.30 1.37
N HIS A 51 -5.18 5.07 1.04
CA HIS A 51 -4.06 5.35 1.94
C HIS A 51 -3.50 6.76 1.76
N GLY A 52 -4.05 7.54 0.85
CA GLY A 52 -3.57 8.88 0.61
C GLY A 52 -2.19 8.92 -0.07
N ILE A 53 -1.86 7.89 -0.83
CA ILE A 53 -0.58 7.81 -1.50
C ILE A 53 -0.71 8.44 -2.88
N SER A 54 0.18 9.36 -3.17
CA SER A 54 0.24 9.94 -4.51
C SER A 54 1.10 9.03 -5.38
N GLY A 55 0.63 8.69 -6.54
CA GLY A 55 1.35 7.82 -7.43
C GLY A 55 2.55 8.48 -8.08
N LEU A 56 2.59 9.76 -7.99
CA LEU A 56 3.65 10.49 -8.65
C LEU A 56 4.18 11.57 -7.80
#